data_dda42910668256a46e3c124995a6bbb5
#
_entry.id   dda42910668256a46e3c124995a6bbb5
#
_cell.length_a   1.000
_cell.length_b   1.000
_cell.length_c   1.000
_cell.angle_alpha   90.00
_cell.angle_beta   90.00
_cell.angle_gamma   90.00
#
_symmetry.space_group_name_H-M   'P 1'
#
loop_
_entity.id
_entity.type
_entity.pdbx_description
1 polymer ?
#
loop_
_entity_poly.entity_id
_entity_poly.type
_entity_poly.pdbx_seq_one_letter_code
_entity_poly.pdbx_strand_id
1 'polypeptide(L)'
;MDKGVLRKSLRLFEDNNARFAVIKLTSCNGTESVAFSDASCGFEVLTDENKTPCFVPFTEIFEKGISFLREIENNSCEKIERLQGPTNDALLCLDRFYKSKEQNEASLRKVFDMGWEDKPRVTETDITVCLAEHLIGRLAPRESCVLNSMLKGNNCRCGCQKEPTFSPTGIGHELVWHGFVDIIFSSHQGMSAIAHTVMKSKEISPKKRKRDEVDDRLDDDSQRQITEDLKQKSPNYKLEEAFAQTIVFSLTENQKHPNCLNHMVPNIVISPEKFEIVLYDAERDILLCSNSIFLFNLDLPEHRSLTNEAIIILWMVLHYEIFCSGFEKASNDVLVKCKSNFKSLVESKWDIYSNSLKICVPEFPPVKRWSINELLHRGHQLNLH
;
A
#
# COMPACT_ATOMS: atom_id res chain seq x y z
N MET A 1 5.39 13.67 17.84
CA MET A 1 4.84 14.15 16.54
C MET A 1 4.25 15.52 16.70
N ASP A 2 4.51 16.44 15.77
CA ASP A 2 3.99 17.80 15.79
C ASP A 2 2.46 17.79 15.51
N LYS A 3 1.67 18.38 16.44
CA LYS A 3 0.21 18.50 16.31
C LYS A 3 -0.21 19.34 15.11
N GLY A 4 0.61 20.29 14.68
CA GLY A 4 0.35 21.10 13.48
C GLY A 4 0.39 20.27 12.19
N VAL A 5 1.35 19.36 12.08
CA VAL A 5 1.46 18.40 10.97
C VAL A 5 0.23 17.48 10.94
N LEU A 6 -0.16 16.94 12.09
CA LEU A 6 -1.31 16.05 12.20
C LEU A 6 -2.61 16.75 11.78
N ARG A 7 -2.85 17.96 12.28
CA ARG A 7 -4.03 18.77 11.95
C ARG A 7 -4.13 19.08 10.46
N LYS A 8 -3.00 19.46 9.84
CA LYS A 8 -2.96 19.72 8.40
C LYS A 8 -3.29 18.45 7.60
N SER A 9 -2.77 17.30 8.00
CA SER A 9 -3.02 16.04 7.33
C SER A 9 -4.48 15.58 7.47
N LEU A 10 -5.08 15.73 8.66
CA LEU A 10 -6.48 15.38 8.87
C LEU A 10 -7.43 16.21 8.00
N ARG A 11 -7.16 17.51 7.81
CA ARG A 11 -7.95 18.36 6.88
C ARG A 11 -7.89 17.88 5.44
N LEU A 12 -6.72 17.40 4.97
CA LEU A 12 -6.58 16.85 3.62
C LEU A 12 -7.44 15.59 3.42
N PHE A 13 -7.66 14.79 4.45
CA PHE A 13 -8.58 13.65 4.38
C PHE A 13 -10.06 14.07 4.30
N GLU A 14 -10.42 15.19 4.90
CA GLU A 14 -11.79 15.75 4.84
C GLU A 14 -12.13 16.23 3.40
N ASP A 15 -11.14 16.63 2.61
CA ASP A 15 -11.30 17.02 1.22
C ASP A 15 -11.49 15.82 0.25
N ASN A 16 -11.63 14.58 0.78
CA ASN A 16 -11.92 13.34 0.04
C ASN A 16 -10.96 13.00 -1.12
N ASN A 17 -9.69 13.39 -1.03
CA ASN A 17 -8.72 13.17 -2.10
C ASN A 17 -8.35 11.68 -2.30
N ALA A 18 -8.38 10.86 -1.24
CA ALA A 18 -8.13 9.43 -1.32
C ALA A 18 -9.46 8.64 -1.28
N ARG A 19 -9.70 7.84 -2.30
CA ARG A 19 -10.92 7.01 -2.44
C ARG A 19 -10.64 5.73 -3.20
N PHE A 20 -11.47 4.73 -2.98
CA PHE A 20 -11.38 3.43 -3.63
C PHE A 20 -12.49 3.27 -4.66
N ALA A 21 -12.13 2.86 -5.87
CA ALA A 21 -13.08 2.33 -6.84
C ALA A 21 -13.40 0.88 -6.49
N VAL A 22 -14.67 0.49 -6.62
CA VAL A 22 -15.09 -0.91 -6.49
C VAL A 22 -14.87 -1.60 -7.83
N ILE A 23 -14.06 -2.66 -7.83
CA ILE A 23 -13.63 -3.37 -9.03
C ILE A 23 -14.43 -4.66 -9.19
N LYS A 24 -14.95 -4.86 -10.39
CA LYS A 24 -15.58 -6.11 -10.81
C LYS A 24 -14.75 -6.75 -11.92
N LEU A 25 -14.35 -7.98 -11.73
CA LEU A 25 -13.65 -8.77 -12.75
C LEU A 25 -14.70 -9.32 -13.75
N THR A 26 -14.40 -9.15 -15.03
CA THR A 26 -15.24 -9.65 -16.14
C THR A 26 -14.70 -10.95 -16.72
N SER A 27 -13.39 -11.20 -16.56
CA SER A 27 -12.71 -12.43 -16.96
C SER A 27 -11.39 -12.56 -16.19
N CYS A 28 -10.85 -13.77 -16.08
CA CYS A 28 -9.49 -13.98 -15.61
C CYS A 28 -8.96 -15.34 -16.06
N ASN A 29 -7.62 -15.49 -16.10
CA ASN A 29 -6.93 -16.77 -16.27
C ASN A 29 -6.58 -17.46 -14.94
N GLY A 30 -7.30 -17.14 -13.86
CA GLY A 30 -7.07 -17.70 -12.52
C GLY A 30 -7.34 -19.20 -12.39
N THR A 31 -7.97 -19.83 -13.37
CA THR A 31 -8.16 -21.28 -13.42
C THR A 31 -6.97 -22.04 -14.02
N GLU A 32 -5.97 -21.32 -14.51
CA GLU A 32 -4.78 -21.85 -15.16
C GLU A 32 -3.56 -21.76 -14.25
N SER A 33 -2.57 -22.63 -14.48
CA SER A 33 -1.25 -22.55 -13.83
C SER A 33 -0.45 -21.39 -14.41
N VAL A 34 -0.56 -20.20 -13.80
CA VAL A 34 0.02 -18.97 -14.35
C VAL A 34 0.76 -18.19 -13.27
N ALA A 35 1.97 -17.74 -13.60
CA ALA A 35 2.72 -16.82 -12.73
C ALA A 35 2.03 -15.46 -12.64
N PHE A 36 2.20 -14.74 -11.53
CA PHE A 36 1.59 -13.40 -11.37
C PHE A 36 1.98 -12.43 -12.48
N SER A 37 3.22 -12.49 -12.98
CA SER A 37 3.69 -11.67 -14.12
C SER A 37 2.88 -11.89 -15.42
N ASP A 38 2.22 -13.04 -15.54
CA ASP A 38 1.41 -13.43 -16.68
C ASP A 38 -0.08 -13.50 -16.35
N ALA A 39 -0.45 -13.11 -15.11
CA ALA A 39 -1.84 -12.98 -14.71
C ALA A 39 -2.57 -12.00 -15.62
N SER A 40 -3.74 -12.39 -16.07
CA SER A 40 -4.58 -11.57 -16.93
C SER A 40 -6.01 -11.57 -16.42
N CYS A 41 -6.60 -10.39 -16.31
CA CYS A 41 -7.99 -10.23 -15.96
C CYS A 41 -8.61 -9.02 -16.67
N GLY A 42 -9.79 -9.22 -17.22
CA GLY A 42 -10.65 -8.12 -17.61
C GLY A 42 -11.32 -7.54 -16.35
N PHE A 43 -11.45 -6.24 -16.26
CA PHE A 43 -12.12 -5.60 -15.13
C PHE A 43 -12.84 -4.32 -15.52
N GLU A 44 -13.82 -3.94 -14.72
CA GLU A 44 -14.57 -2.70 -14.82
C GLU A 44 -14.73 -2.07 -13.43
N VAL A 45 -14.85 -0.75 -13.38
CA VAL A 45 -15.31 -0.06 -12.17
C VAL A 45 -16.81 -0.24 -12.06
N LEU A 46 -17.28 -0.75 -10.93
CA LEU A 46 -18.69 -0.92 -10.68
C LEU A 46 -19.39 0.44 -10.73
N THR A 47 -20.57 0.45 -11.35
CA THR A 47 -21.45 1.63 -11.44
C THR A 47 -22.77 1.36 -10.75
N ASP A 48 -23.40 2.41 -10.23
CA ASP A 48 -24.76 2.39 -9.73
C ASP A 48 -25.81 2.29 -10.86
N GLU A 49 -27.09 2.33 -10.50
CA GLU A 49 -28.22 2.29 -11.45
C GLU A 49 -28.20 3.48 -12.44
N ASN A 50 -27.57 4.59 -12.07
CA ASN A 50 -27.41 5.79 -12.90
C ASN A 50 -26.14 5.78 -13.74
N LYS A 51 -25.39 4.66 -13.76
CA LYS A 51 -24.07 4.51 -14.41
C LYS A 51 -22.98 5.37 -13.79
N THR A 52 -23.15 5.83 -12.54
CA THR A 52 -22.13 6.56 -11.80
C THR A 52 -21.16 5.57 -11.17
N PRO A 53 -19.82 5.75 -11.29
CA PRO A 53 -18.83 4.87 -10.67
C PRO A 53 -19.00 4.83 -9.15
N CYS A 54 -18.97 3.62 -8.59
CA CYS A 54 -19.05 3.41 -7.15
C CYS A 54 -17.67 3.64 -6.51
N PHE A 55 -17.60 4.66 -5.65
CA PHE A 55 -16.40 4.97 -4.88
C PHE A 55 -16.67 4.89 -3.38
N VAL A 56 -15.65 4.43 -2.65
CA VAL A 56 -15.65 4.40 -1.18
C VAL A 56 -14.55 5.32 -0.68
N PRO A 57 -14.84 6.32 0.15
CA PRO A 57 -13.82 7.19 0.73
C PRO A 57 -12.80 6.39 1.56
N PHE A 58 -11.52 6.78 1.49
CA PHE A 58 -10.48 6.20 2.35
C PHE A 58 -10.84 6.34 3.84
N THR A 59 -11.41 7.48 4.21
CA THR A 59 -11.84 7.77 5.60
C THR A 59 -12.90 6.83 6.12
N GLU A 60 -13.71 6.22 5.26
CA GLU A 60 -14.71 5.24 5.64
C GLU A 60 -14.07 3.88 5.93
N ILE A 61 -13.20 3.39 5.03
CA ILE A 61 -12.49 2.11 5.22
C ILE A 61 -11.53 2.17 6.41
N PHE A 62 -10.91 3.33 6.67
CA PHE A 62 -9.95 3.56 7.76
C PHE A 62 -10.49 4.47 8.85
N GLU A 63 -11.81 4.45 9.11
CA GLU A 63 -12.46 5.30 10.12
C GLU A 63 -11.83 5.19 11.52
N LYS A 64 -11.48 3.97 11.96
CA LYS A 64 -10.78 3.74 13.24
C LYS A 64 -9.45 4.51 13.29
N GLY A 65 -8.68 4.48 12.21
CA GLY A 65 -7.41 5.19 12.12
C GLY A 65 -7.59 6.71 12.14
N ILE A 66 -8.56 7.22 11.39
CA ILE A 66 -8.90 8.66 11.36
C ILE A 66 -9.39 9.12 12.74
N SER A 67 -10.29 8.37 13.36
CA SER A 67 -10.81 8.67 14.72
C SER A 67 -9.70 8.65 15.75
N PHE A 68 -8.77 7.70 15.67
CA PHE A 68 -7.59 7.63 16.52
C PHE A 68 -6.68 8.89 16.36
N LEU A 69 -6.40 9.30 15.11
CA LEU A 69 -5.60 10.51 14.88
C LEU A 69 -6.29 11.78 15.38
N ARG A 70 -7.61 11.91 15.23
CA ARG A 70 -8.41 13.02 15.81
C ARG A 70 -8.34 13.02 17.34
N GLU A 71 -8.39 11.83 17.95
CA GLU A 71 -8.23 11.71 19.40
C GLU A 71 -6.85 12.19 19.87
N ILE A 72 -5.77 11.83 19.17
CA ILE A 72 -4.41 12.30 19.48
C ILE A 72 -4.30 13.82 19.31
N GLU A 73 -4.89 14.40 18.27
CA GLU A 73 -4.88 15.85 18.06
C GLU A 73 -5.51 16.59 19.23
N ASN A 74 -6.65 16.09 19.71
CA ASN A 74 -7.46 16.75 20.75
C ASN A 74 -6.98 16.48 22.18
N ASN A 75 -6.22 15.39 22.42
CA ASN A 75 -5.82 15.01 23.77
C ASN A 75 -4.51 15.67 24.23
N SER A 76 -4.36 15.81 25.56
CA SER A 76 -3.10 16.19 26.20
C SER A 76 -2.05 15.08 26.11
N CYS A 77 -0.75 15.42 26.20
CA CYS A 77 0.36 14.47 26.17
C CYS A 77 0.21 13.32 27.19
N GLU A 78 -0.37 13.59 28.36
CA GLU A 78 -0.55 12.59 29.43
C GLU A 78 -1.43 11.40 29.05
N LYS A 79 -2.43 11.59 28.15
CA LYS A 79 -3.27 10.49 27.67
C LYS A 79 -2.55 9.66 26.62
N ILE A 80 -1.72 10.29 25.81
CA ILE A 80 -0.92 9.61 24.76
C ILE A 80 0.11 8.69 25.44
N GLU A 81 0.73 9.14 26.55
CA GLU A 81 1.70 8.33 27.32
C GLU A 81 1.09 7.08 27.98
N ARG A 82 -0.24 7.03 28.13
CA ARG A 82 -0.95 5.87 28.67
C ARG A 82 -1.39 4.85 27.61
N LEU A 83 -1.19 5.13 26.34
CA LEU A 83 -1.47 4.19 25.27
C LEU A 83 -0.57 2.94 25.43
N GLN A 84 -1.16 1.77 25.24
CA GLN A 84 -0.45 0.49 25.32
C GLN A 84 -0.80 -0.42 24.14
N GLY A 85 0.04 -1.42 23.91
CA GLY A 85 -0.18 -2.45 22.90
C GLY A 85 0.03 -1.96 21.46
N PRO A 86 -0.58 -2.64 20.47
CA PRO A 86 -0.32 -2.43 19.04
C PRO A 86 -0.54 -1.00 18.56
N THR A 87 -1.53 -0.29 19.09
CA THR A 87 -1.83 1.09 18.73
C THR A 87 -0.72 2.07 19.17
N ASN A 88 -0.14 1.86 20.35
CA ASN A 88 1.01 2.63 20.80
C ASN A 88 2.24 2.35 19.92
N ASP A 89 2.49 1.07 19.60
CA ASP A 89 3.61 0.67 18.74
C ASP A 89 3.49 1.31 17.34
N ALA A 90 2.28 1.37 16.79
CA ALA A 90 2.00 2.03 15.53
C ALA A 90 2.28 3.54 15.60
N LEU A 91 1.85 4.22 16.67
CA LEU A 91 2.11 5.64 16.87
C LEU A 91 3.60 5.95 17.03
N LEU A 92 4.31 5.13 17.80
CA LEU A 92 5.77 5.26 17.99
C LEU A 92 6.52 5.05 16.66
N CYS A 93 6.06 4.14 15.81
CA CYS A 93 6.60 3.94 14.47
C CYS A 93 6.47 5.22 13.63
N LEU A 94 5.28 5.82 13.60
CA LEU A 94 5.02 7.07 12.89
C LEU A 94 5.87 8.24 13.43
N ASP A 95 5.98 8.37 14.74
CA ASP A 95 6.79 9.43 15.39
C ASP A 95 8.28 9.28 15.05
N ARG A 96 8.82 8.05 15.08
CA ARG A 96 10.20 7.78 14.67
C ARG A 96 10.44 8.09 13.19
N PHE A 97 9.47 7.76 12.33
CA PHE A 97 9.56 8.13 10.92
C PHE A 97 9.65 9.63 10.73
N TYR A 98 8.79 10.41 11.38
CA TYR A 98 8.83 11.88 11.29
C TYR A 98 10.14 12.47 11.83
N LYS A 99 10.73 11.92 12.89
CA LYS A 99 12.04 12.34 13.41
C LYS A 99 13.19 12.09 12.44
N SER A 100 13.09 11.07 11.59
CA SER A 100 14.10 10.72 10.58
C SER A 100 13.67 11.08 9.14
N LYS A 101 12.57 11.85 8.98
CA LYS A 101 11.96 12.13 7.67
C LYS A 101 12.95 12.72 6.68
N GLU A 102 13.68 13.76 7.06
CA GLU A 102 14.64 14.43 6.18
C GLU A 102 15.75 13.49 5.70
N GLN A 103 16.27 12.63 6.58
CA GLN A 103 17.28 11.63 6.24
C GLN A 103 16.74 10.59 5.27
N ASN A 104 15.50 10.11 5.50
CA ASN A 104 14.84 9.16 4.63
C ASN A 104 14.56 9.78 3.25
N GLU A 105 14.06 11.01 3.20
CA GLU A 105 13.84 11.76 1.95
C GLU A 105 15.13 11.94 1.14
N ALA A 106 16.23 12.30 1.82
CA ALA A 106 17.53 12.43 1.16
C ALA A 106 17.99 11.11 0.53
N SER A 107 17.77 9.98 1.21
CA SER A 107 18.07 8.65 0.71
C SER A 107 17.23 8.26 -0.50
N LEU A 108 15.93 8.52 -0.44
CA LEU A 108 14.98 8.27 -1.54
C LEU A 108 15.35 9.11 -2.78
N ARG A 109 15.56 10.41 -2.61
CA ARG A 109 15.97 11.32 -3.70
C ARG A 109 17.27 10.87 -4.34
N LYS A 110 18.27 10.50 -3.53
CA LYS A 110 19.56 10.04 -4.04
C LYS A 110 19.42 8.85 -4.99
N VAL A 111 18.49 7.91 -4.72
CA VAL A 111 18.28 6.76 -5.59
C VAL A 111 17.38 7.12 -6.77
N PHE A 112 16.28 7.84 -6.55
CA PHE A 112 15.30 8.16 -7.59
C PHE A 112 15.86 9.12 -8.65
N ASP A 113 16.78 10.03 -8.25
CA ASP A 113 17.40 11.00 -9.16
C ASP A 113 18.66 10.44 -9.88
N MET A 114 19.11 9.22 -9.57
CA MET A 114 20.29 8.60 -10.21
C MET A 114 20.12 8.30 -11.72
N GLY A 115 18.94 8.45 -12.29
CA GLY A 115 18.69 8.09 -13.70
C GLY A 115 18.92 9.20 -14.72
N TRP A 116 19.36 10.42 -14.33
CA TRP A 116 19.32 11.60 -15.19
C TRP A 116 20.63 11.96 -15.89
N GLU A 117 21.80 11.53 -15.40
CA GLU A 117 23.10 11.83 -16.04
C GLU A 117 24.07 10.67 -15.85
N ASP A 118 24.66 10.14 -16.93
CA ASP A 118 25.82 9.19 -17.01
C ASP A 118 26.05 8.17 -15.87
N LYS A 119 25.11 7.99 -14.99
CA LYS A 119 25.16 7.04 -13.87
C LYS A 119 24.53 5.71 -14.28
N PRO A 120 24.99 4.60 -13.68
CA PRO A 120 24.40 3.30 -13.95
C PRO A 120 22.90 3.34 -13.69
N ARG A 121 22.13 2.88 -14.69
CA ARG A 121 20.66 2.89 -14.70
C ARG A 121 20.10 2.28 -13.42
N VAL A 122 19.20 2.98 -12.74
CA VAL A 122 18.45 2.46 -11.61
C VAL A 122 17.52 1.36 -12.07
N THR A 123 17.56 0.23 -11.38
CA THR A 123 16.70 -0.92 -11.63
C THR A 123 15.47 -0.89 -10.72
N GLU A 124 14.46 -1.67 -11.06
CA GLU A 124 13.29 -1.88 -10.19
C GLU A 124 13.70 -2.42 -8.83
N THR A 125 14.65 -3.36 -8.79
CA THR A 125 15.26 -3.87 -7.55
C THR A 125 15.86 -2.76 -6.68
N ASP A 126 16.59 -1.82 -7.27
CA ASP A 126 17.18 -0.69 -6.51
C ASP A 126 16.11 0.17 -5.86
N ILE A 127 14.99 0.38 -6.57
CA ILE A 127 13.84 1.13 -6.07
C ILE A 127 13.14 0.37 -4.97
N THR A 128 12.88 -0.92 -5.17
CA THR A 128 12.24 -1.81 -4.18
C THR A 128 13.02 -1.79 -2.86
N VAL A 129 14.34 -1.99 -2.91
CA VAL A 129 15.21 -1.95 -1.74
C VAL A 129 15.19 -0.58 -1.08
N CYS A 130 15.25 0.50 -1.86
CA CYS A 130 15.25 1.86 -1.33
C CYS A 130 13.93 2.21 -0.64
N LEU A 131 12.79 1.87 -1.25
CA LEU A 131 11.46 2.07 -0.67
C LEU A 131 11.26 1.26 0.62
N ALA A 132 11.71 0.00 0.63
CA ALA A 132 11.65 -0.84 1.81
C ALA A 132 12.48 -0.25 2.97
N GLU A 133 13.72 0.21 2.70
CA GLU A 133 14.61 0.69 3.75
C GLU A 133 14.30 2.11 4.25
N HIS A 134 13.70 2.98 3.42
CA HIS A 134 13.58 4.39 3.72
C HIS A 134 12.15 4.94 3.75
N LEU A 135 11.14 4.15 3.37
CA LEU A 135 9.75 4.58 3.40
C LEU A 135 8.85 3.51 4.01
N ILE A 136 8.42 2.54 3.20
CA ILE A 136 7.33 1.64 3.57
C ILE A 136 7.74 0.68 4.71
N GLY A 137 8.95 0.15 4.70
CA GLY A 137 9.44 -0.68 5.79
C GLY A 137 9.63 0.09 7.09
N ARG A 138 9.93 1.41 7.02
CA ARG A 138 10.02 2.29 8.20
C ARG A 138 8.67 2.65 8.79
N LEU A 139 7.61 2.59 7.99
CA LEU A 139 6.24 2.82 8.41
C LEU A 139 5.51 1.51 8.78
N ALA A 140 6.11 0.35 8.52
CA ALA A 140 5.52 -0.95 8.80
C ALA A 140 5.57 -1.30 10.29
N PRO A 141 4.70 -2.21 10.77
CA PRO A 141 4.79 -2.74 12.12
C PRO A 141 6.20 -3.23 12.43
N ARG A 142 6.72 -2.82 13.60
CA ARG A 142 8.08 -3.18 14.06
C ARG A 142 9.22 -2.68 13.15
N GLU A 143 8.95 -1.77 12.21
CA GLU A 143 9.88 -1.31 11.18
C GLU A 143 10.54 -2.50 10.44
N SER A 144 9.76 -3.54 10.15
CA SER A 144 10.28 -4.80 9.61
C SER A 144 9.50 -5.25 8.38
N CYS A 145 10.26 -5.66 7.37
CA CYS A 145 9.74 -6.28 6.16
C CYS A 145 10.75 -7.31 5.64
N VAL A 146 10.28 -8.16 4.75
CA VAL A 146 11.09 -9.15 4.04
C VAL A 146 10.96 -8.89 2.54
N LEU A 147 12.10 -8.80 1.87
CA LEU A 147 12.20 -8.64 0.43
C LEU A 147 12.35 -10.02 -0.24
N ASN A 148 11.85 -10.10 -1.45
CA ASN A 148 11.99 -11.29 -2.27
C ASN A 148 13.48 -11.69 -2.41
N SER A 149 13.78 -12.95 -2.13
CA SER A 149 15.15 -13.51 -2.21
C SER A 149 15.77 -13.44 -3.61
N MET A 150 14.96 -13.27 -4.66
CA MET A 150 15.47 -13.03 -6.02
C MET A 150 16.15 -11.67 -6.16
N LEU A 151 15.87 -10.73 -5.24
CA LEU A 151 16.52 -9.41 -5.16
C LEU A 151 17.81 -9.43 -4.35
N LYS A 152 18.20 -10.60 -3.80
CA LYS A 152 19.37 -10.76 -2.92
C LYS A 152 20.67 -10.32 -3.59
N GLY A 153 21.51 -9.65 -2.82
CA GLY A 153 22.79 -9.11 -3.29
C GLY A 153 22.74 -7.62 -3.61
N ASN A 154 21.57 -7.02 -3.60
CA ASN A 154 21.41 -5.58 -3.82
C ASN A 154 21.30 -4.83 -2.49
N ASN A 155 22.39 -4.15 -2.10
CA ASN A 155 22.35 -3.18 -1.00
C ASN A 155 21.69 -1.90 -1.48
N CYS A 156 21.13 -1.12 -0.54
CA CYS A 156 20.53 0.16 -0.89
C CYS A 156 21.55 1.10 -1.54
N ARG A 157 21.27 1.56 -2.75
CA ARG A 157 22.15 2.46 -3.51
C ARG A 157 22.29 3.86 -2.91
N CYS A 158 21.48 4.21 -1.92
CA CYS A 158 21.67 5.47 -1.19
C CYS A 158 22.98 5.52 -0.40
N GLY A 159 23.61 4.36 -0.15
CA GLY A 159 24.86 4.24 0.63
C GLY A 159 24.65 4.21 2.14
N CYS A 160 23.43 3.89 2.62
CA CYS A 160 23.14 3.80 4.05
C CYS A 160 23.75 2.59 4.76
N GLN A 161 24.38 1.68 4.02
CA GLN A 161 25.02 0.44 4.52
C GLN A 161 24.07 -0.49 5.30
N LYS A 162 22.75 -0.31 5.16
CA LYS A 162 21.78 -1.22 5.75
C LYS A 162 21.70 -2.49 4.92
N GLU A 163 21.55 -3.61 5.60
CA GLU A 163 21.39 -4.93 4.99
C GLU A 163 19.90 -5.31 5.02
N PRO A 164 19.20 -5.29 3.87
CA PRO A 164 17.82 -5.72 3.80
C PRO A 164 17.65 -7.20 4.15
N THR A 165 16.54 -7.56 4.75
CA THR A 165 16.20 -8.96 5.00
C THR A 165 15.58 -9.58 3.76
N PHE A 166 16.22 -10.60 3.22
CA PHE A 166 15.75 -11.33 2.05
C PHE A 166 15.28 -12.73 2.43
N SER A 167 14.14 -13.14 1.88
CA SER A 167 13.58 -14.49 2.05
C SER A 167 12.70 -14.87 0.87
N PRO A 168 12.36 -16.16 0.70
CA PRO A 168 11.33 -16.55 -0.26
C PRO A 168 10.00 -15.88 0.06
N THR A 169 9.42 -15.17 -0.91
CA THR A 169 8.13 -14.49 -0.81
C THR A 169 7.08 -15.11 -1.74
N GLY A 170 7.30 -16.37 -2.12
CA GLY A 170 6.38 -17.10 -2.99
C GLY A 170 5.03 -17.33 -2.33
N ILE A 171 3.95 -17.08 -3.06
CA ILE A 171 2.57 -17.32 -2.64
C ILE A 171 1.77 -17.95 -3.76
N GLY A 172 0.66 -18.61 -3.42
CA GLY A 172 -0.25 -19.24 -4.38
C GLY A 172 -0.12 -20.75 -4.45
N HIS A 173 -0.48 -21.30 -5.58
CA HIS A 173 -0.42 -22.74 -5.82
C HIS A 173 -0.12 -23.02 -7.29
N GLU A 174 0.71 -24.02 -7.58
CA GLU A 174 1.20 -24.33 -8.92
C GLU A 174 0.11 -24.65 -9.98
N LEU A 175 -1.10 -24.95 -9.58
CA LEU A 175 -2.24 -25.22 -10.47
C LEU A 175 -3.13 -24.01 -10.75
N VAL A 176 -2.84 -22.86 -10.14
CA VAL A 176 -3.60 -21.61 -10.26
C VAL A 176 -2.62 -20.43 -10.27
N TRP A 177 -3.08 -19.22 -9.98
CA TRP A 177 -2.19 -18.07 -9.84
C TRP A 177 -1.15 -18.29 -8.72
N HIS A 178 0.12 -18.05 -9.03
CA HIS A 178 1.23 -18.20 -8.10
C HIS A 178 2.41 -17.30 -8.50
N GLY A 179 3.37 -17.14 -7.60
CA GLY A 179 4.59 -16.40 -7.86
C GLY A 179 5.13 -15.70 -6.62
N PHE A 180 5.97 -14.71 -6.83
CA PHE A 180 6.61 -13.96 -5.76
C PHE A 180 6.01 -12.57 -5.64
N VAL A 181 5.93 -12.07 -4.41
CA VAL A 181 5.68 -10.66 -4.14
C VAL A 181 7.00 -9.97 -3.76
N ASP A 182 7.13 -8.69 -4.04
CA ASP A 182 8.39 -7.99 -3.83
C ASP A 182 8.71 -7.82 -2.35
N ILE A 183 7.71 -7.41 -1.56
CA ILE A 183 7.86 -7.10 -0.14
C ILE A 183 6.69 -7.68 0.64
N ILE A 184 7.00 -8.31 1.79
CA ILE A 184 6.02 -8.71 2.80
C ILE A 184 6.35 -7.99 4.09
N PHE A 185 5.36 -7.37 4.71
CA PHE A 185 5.52 -6.63 5.96
C PHE A 185 5.20 -7.48 7.17
N SER A 186 5.87 -7.21 8.29
CA SER A 186 5.48 -7.81 9.57
C SER A 186 4.08 -7.31 10.00
N SER A 187 3.46 -8.04 10.89
CA SER A 187 2.12 -7.74 11.40
C SER A 187 2.14 -7.51 12.91
N HIS A 188 1.06 -6.97 13.45
CA HIS A 188 0.84 -6.89 14.88
C HIS A 188 0.21 -8.17 15.44
N GLN A 189 -0.72 -8.75 14.70
CA GLN A 189 -1.58 -9.85 15.15
C GLN A 189 -1.47 -11.12 14.29
N GLY A 190 -0.58 -11.11 13.30
CA GLY A 190 -0.29 -12.27 12.45
C GLY A 190 -0.63 -12.10 10.98
N MET A 191 -1.55 -11.19 10.62
CA MET A 191 -1.89 -10.93 9.21
C MET A 191 -0.96 -9.88 8.61
N SER A 192 -0.27 -10.24 7.55
CA SER A 192 0.72 -9.40 6.88
C SER A 192 0.08 -8.53 5.78
N ALA A 193 0.79 -7.49 5.36
CA ALA A 193 0.52 -6.73 4.14
C ALA A 193 1.62 -7.00 3.12
N ILE A 194 1.36 -6.69 1.85
CA ILE A 194 2.37 -6.82 0.79
C ILE A 194 2.53 -5.51 0.03
N ALA A 195 3.67 -5.37 -0.68
CA ALA A 195 3.84 -4.34 -1.68
C ALA A 195 4.43 -4.92 -2.97
N HIS A 196 4.01 -4.31 -4.06
CA HIS A 196 4.51 -4.53 -5.41
C HIS A 196 5.11 -3.24 -5.96
N THR A 197 6.36 -3.32 -6.42
CA THR A 197 7.09 -2.16 -6.93
C THR A 197 6.96 -2.10 -8.45
N VAL A 198 6.70 -0.91 -8.98
CA VAL A 198 6.58 -0.69 -10.41
C VAL A 198 7.49 0.44 -10.87
N MET A 199 8.11 0.27 -12.05
CA MET A 199 8.86 1.32 -12.71
C MET A 199 8.07 1.89 -13.88
N LYS A 200 8.09 3.22 -14.04
CA LYS A 200 7.66 3.83 -15.30
C LYS A 200 8.61 3.41 -16.42
N SER A 201 8.08 2.83 -17.48
CA SER A 201 8.81 2.80 -18.74
C SER A 201 8.93 4.24 -19.26
N LYS A 202 10.07 4.57 -19.88
CA LYS A 202 10.18 5.81 -20.65
C LYS A 202 9.05 5.83 -21.67
N GLU A 203 8.10 6.73 -21.53
CA GLU A 203 7.16 7.05 -22.58
C GLU A 203 7.97 7.43 -23.82
N ILE A 204 7.88 6.61 -24.87
CA ILE A 204 8.25 7.04 -26.22
C ILE A 204 7.20 8.07 -26.57
N SER A 205 7.57 9.35 -26.46
CA SER A 205 6.70 10.49 -26.74
C SER A 205 5.98 10.28 -28.06
N PRO A 206 4.67 10.15 -28.11
CA PRO A 206 3.96 10.20 -29.38
C PRO A 206 4.14 11.60 -29.94
N LYS A 207 4.66 11.69 -31.17
CA LYS A 207 4.80 12.94 -31.91
C LYS A 207 3.49 13.72 -31.83
N LYS A 208 3.56 14.93 -31.24
CA LYS A 208 2.47 15.92 -31.15
C LYS A 208 1.74 16.03 -32.47
N ARG A 209 0.51 15.58 -32.52
CA ARG A 209 -0.48 16.12 -33.44
C ARG A 209 -1.24 17.23 -32.71
N LYS A 210 -0.99 18.48 -33.15
CA LYS A 210 -1.79 19.64 -32.76
C LYS A 210 -3.24 19.39 -33.12
N ARG A 211 -4.12 19.58 -32.16
CA ARG A 211 -5.49 20.06 -32.38
C ARG A 211 -5.87 20.95 -31.21
N ASP A 212 -6.06 22.21 -31.58
CA ASP A 212 -6.72 23.23 -30.76
C ASP A 212 -8.20 22.89 -30.71
N GLU A 213 -8.79 22.88 -29.52
CA GLU A 213 -10.15 23.39 -29.32
C GLU A 213 -10.39 23.47 -27.80
N VAL A 214 -10.72 24.68 -27.39
CA VAL A 214 -11.11 25.11 -26.05
C VAL A 214 -12.57 24.77 -25.88
N ASP A 215 -12.95 24.15 -24.80
CA ASP A 215 -14.31 24.27 -24.24
C ASP A 215 -14.31 24.17 -22.70
N ASP A 216 -14.83 25.23 -22.09
CA ASP A 216 -14.98 25.43 -20.66
C ASP A 216 -16.13 24.56 -20.12
N ARG A 217 -15.84 23.63 -19.22
CA ARG A 217 -16.81 23.14 -18.21
C ARG A 217 -16.07 22.64 -16.97
N LEU A 218 -16.15 23.42 -15.92
CA LEU A 218 -15.76 23.13 -14.55
C LEU A 218 -16.80 22.16 -13.93
N ASP A 219 -16.33 21.23 -13.10
CA ASP A 219 -17.01 20.42 -12.06
C ASP A 219 -17.19 18.89 -12.24
N ASP A 220 -16.56 18.25 -13.24
CA ASP A 220 -16.66 16.77 -13.32
C ASP A 220 -15.27 16.05 -13.44
N ASP A 221 -14.18 16.80 -13.28
CA ASP A 221 -12.84 16.30 -13.60
C ASP A 221 -12.30 15.23 -12.65
N SER A 222 -12.67 15.28 -11.39
CA SER A 222 -12.11 14.34 -10.41
C SER A 222 -12.62 12.90 -10.58
N GLN A 223 -13.86 12.72 -11.02
CA GLN A 223 -14.43 11.38 -11.24
C GLN A 223 -13.96 10.77 -12.56
N ARG A 224 -13.78 11.60 -13.58
CA ARG A 224 -13.21 11.18 -14.87
C ARG A 224 -11.77 10.73 -14.72
N GLN A 225 -10.98 11.43 -13.91
CA GLN A 225 -9.56 11.16 -13.73
C GLN A 225 -9.29 9.76 -13.18
N ILE A 226 -10.05 9.27 -12.19
CA ILE A 226 -9.87 7.89 -11.67
C ILE A 226 -10.27 6.85 -12.71
N THR A 227 -11.37 7.07 -13.42
CA THR A 227 -11.83 6.15 -14.46
C THR A 227 -10.89 6.15 -15.66
N GLU A 228 -10.26 7.30 -15.96
CA GLU A 228 -9.28 7.44 -17.03
C GLU A 228 -7.92 6.90 -16.60
N ASP A 229 -7.48 7.11 -15.35
CA ASP A 229 -6.24 6.53 -14.78
C ASP A 229 -6.29 4.99 -14.77
N LEU A 230 -7.43 4.41 -14.41
CA LEU A 230 -7.64 2.95 -14.46
C LEU A 230 -7.81 2.42 -15.89
N LYS A 231 -8.24 3.26 -16.86
CA LYS A 231 -8.41 2.89 -18.28
C LYS A 231 -7.19 3.20 -19.14
N GLN A 232 -6.41 4.23 -18.79
CA GLN A 232 -5.16 4.53 -19.47
C GLN A 232 -4.10 3.51 -19.03
N LYS A 233 -4.06 2.40 -19.73
CA LYS A 233 -2.98 1.42 -19.64
C LYS A 233 -1.66 2.14 -19.93
N SER A 234 -0.95 2.55 -18.88
CA SER A 234 0.49 2.75 -18.99
C SER A 234 1.08 1.42 -19.44
N PRO A 235 1.84 1.35 -20.53
CA PRO A 235 2.26 0.05 -21.12
C PRO A 235 3.06 -0.87 -20.19
N ASN A 236 3.39 -0.45 -18.97
CA ASN A 236 4.19 -1.21 -18.01
C ASN A 236 3.54 -1.34 -16.62
N TYR A 237 2.30 -0.91 -16.45
CA TYR A 237 1.60 -1.05 -15.18
C TYR A 237 0.57 -2.17 -15.30
N LYS A 238 0.90 -3.31 -14.74
CA LYS A 238 0.01 -4.46 -14.74
C LYS A 238 -0.84 -4.47 -13.47
N LEU A 239 -1.96 -3.76 -13.49
CA LEU A 239 -2.97 -3.86 -12.42
C LEU A 239 -3.45 -5.31 -12.25
N GLU A 240 -3.46 -6.07 -13.34
CA GLU A 240 -3.84 -7.46 -13.35
C GLU A 240 -2.94 -8.30 -12.43
N GLU A 241 -1.62 -8.05 -12.46
CA GLU A 241 -0.67 -8.70 -11.56
C GLU A 241 -0.93 -8.31 -10.10
N ALA A 242 -1.14 -7.03 -9.83
CA ALA A 242 -1.43 -6.53 -8.50
C ALA A 242 -2.76 -7.11 -7.95
N PHE A 243 -3.78 -7.23 -8.78
CA PHE A 243 -5.05 -7.85 -8.40
C PHE A 243 -4.86 -9.34 -8.07
N ALA A 244 -4.14 -10.08 -8.93
CA ALA A 244 -3.87 -11.49 -8.71
C ALA A 244 -3.08 -11.72 -7.40
N GLN A 245 -2.01 -10.95 -7.17
CA GLN A 245 -1.24 -10.99 -5.93
C GLN A 245 -2.11 -10.67 -4.71
N THR A 246 -2.92 -9.62 -4.77
CA THR A 246 -3.78 -9.18 -3.66
C THR A 246 -4.83 -10.24 -3.31
N ILE A 247 -5.50 -10.80 -4.31
CA ILE A 247 -6.52 -11.82 -4.12
C ILE A 247 -5.91 -13.08 -3.51
N VAL A 248 -4.83 -13.60 -4.11
CA VAL A 248 -4.16 -14.82 -3.64
C VAL A 248 -3.61 -14.62 -2.22
N PHE A 249 -2.98 -13.47 -1.94
CA PHE A 249 -2.41 -13.19 -0.64
C PHE A 249 -3.51 -13.06 0.44
N SER A 250 -4.60 -12.33 0.13
CA SER A 250 -5.73 -12.18 1.04
C SER A 250 -6.39 -13.53 1.37
N LEU A 251 -6.61 -14.37 0.37
CA LEU A 251 -7.15 -15.73 0.59
C LEU A 251 -6.21 -16.58 1.45
N THR A 252 -4.90 -16.45 1.23
CA THR A 252 -3.91 -17.19 2.02
C THR A 252 -3.85 -16.72 3.48
N GLU A 253 -3.90 -15.40 3.71
CA GLU A 253 -3.95 -14.83 5.06
C GLU A 253 -5.24 -15.22 5.77
N ASN A 254 -6.37 -15.25 5.07
CA ASN A 254 -7.65 -15.69 5.62
C ASN A 254 -7.65 -17.18 6.02
N GLN A 255 -6.98 -18.03 5.24
CA GLN A 255 -6.79 -19.45 5.61
C GLN A 255 -5.97 -19.62 6.89
N LYS A 256 -4.94 -18.81 7.08
CA LYS A 256 -4.09 -18.84 8.28
C LYS A 256 -4.78 -18.25 9.51
N HIS A 257 -5.60 -17.24 9.31
CA HIS A 257 -6.22 -16.44 10.36
C HIS A 257 -7.75 -16.37 10.24
N PRO A 258 -8.46 -17.52 10.27
CA PRO A 258 -9.90 -17.58 10.00
C PRO A 258 -10.76 -16.83 11.04
N ASN A 259 -10.20 -16.53 12.19
CA ASN A 259 -10.87 -15.78 13.26
C ASN A 259 -10.59 -14.26 13.22
N CYS A 260 -9.90 -13.78 12.22
CA CYS A 260 -9.64 -12.34 12.09
C CYS A 260 -10.94 -11.62 11.72
N LEU A 261 -11.21 -10.48 12.37
CA LEU A 261 -12.41 -9.70 12.13
C LEU A 261 -12.31 -8.80 10.88
N ASN A 262 -11.10 -8.56 10.41
CA ASN A 262 -10.85 -7.71 9.26
C ASN A 262 -10.13 -8.49 8.17
N HIS A 263 -10.84 -8.76 7.09
CA HIS A 263 -10.37 -9.55 5.95
C HIS A 263 -9.89 -8.67 4.77
N MET A 264 -9.82 -7.35 4.95
CA MET A 264 -9.36 -6.39 3.93
C MET A 264 -7.84 -6.32 3.87
N VAL A 265 -7.20 -7.31 3.28
CA VAL A 265 -5.73 -7.38 3.22
C VAL A 265 -5.19 -6.45 2.13
N PRO A 266 -4.25 -5.55 2.46
CA PRO A 266 -3.73 -4.59 1.51
C PRO A 266 -2.53 -5.09 0.70
N ASN A 267 -2.48 -4.63 -0.56
CA ASN A 267 -1.31 -4.61 -1.40
C ASN A 267 -1.02 -3.15 -1.81
N ILE A 268 0.19 -2.68 -1.54
CA ILE A 268 0.64 -1.33 -1.91
C ILE A 268 1.41 -1.44 -3.23
N VAL A 269 0.81 -0.92 -4.29
CA VAL A 269 1.44 -0.84 -5.60
C VAL A 269 2.17 0.49 -5.70
N ILE A 270 3.51 0.48 -5.68
CA ILE A 270 4.30 1.69 -5.46
C ILE A 270 5.35 1.92 -6.53
N SER A 271 5.48 3.16 -6.93
CA SER A 271 6.52 3.68 -7.83
C SER A 271 7.31 4.81 -7.16
N PRO A 272 8.38 5.33 -7.75
CA PRO A 272 9.10 6.48 -7.20
C PRO A 272 8.30 7.76 -7.04
N GLU A 273 7.16 7.89 -7.72
CA GLU A 273 6.37 9.12 -7.73
C GLU A 273 5.05 9.01 -6.99
N LYS A 274 4.40 7.84 -7.07
CA LYS A 274 3.05 7.62 -6.57
C LYS A 274 2.84 6.18 -6.16
N PHE A 275 1.76 5.94 -5.43
CA PHE A 275 1.30 4.60 -5.11
C PHE A 275 -0.22 4.50 -5.23
N GLU A 276 -0.68 3.28 -5.37
CA GLU A 276 -2.08 2.88 -5.26
C GLU A 276 -2.21 1.77 -4.21
N ILE A 277 -3.39 1.64 -3.65
CA ILE A 277 -3.72 0.63 -2.65
C ILE A 277 -4.77 -0.29 -3.25
N VAL A 278 -4.48 -1.57 -3.29
CA VAL A 278 -5.44 -2.60 -3.64
C VAL A 278 -5.83 -3.34 -2.37
N LEU A 279 -7.13 -3.48 -2.12
CA LEU A 279 -7.67 -4.22 -0.98
C LEU A 279 -8.57 -5.35 -1.49
N TYR A 280 -8.46 -6.52 -0.90
CA TYR A 280 -9.40 -7.60 -1.20
C TYR A 280 -9.96 -8.19 0.09
N ASP A 281 -11.30 -8.22 0.18
CA ASP A 281 -12.02 -8.92 1.23
C ASP A 281 -12.30 -10.35 0.77
N ALA A 282 -11.55 -11.30 1.32
CA ALA A 282 -11.64 -12.71 0.97
C ALA A 282 -12.97 -13.36 1.40
N GLU A 283 -13.63 -12.83 2.43
CA GLU A 283 -14.92 -13.35 2.91
C GLU A 283 -16.05 -12.90 2.00
N ARG A 284 -16.10 -11.59 1.70
CA ARG A 284 -17.20 -10.96 0.95
C ARG A 284 -16.98 -10.95 -0.57
N ASP A 285 -15.79 -11.29 -1.05
CA ASP A 285 -15.38 -11.21 -2.46
C ASP A 285 -15.49 -9.78 -3.01
N ILE A 286 -14.91 -8.80 -2.28
CA ILE A 286 -14.91 -7.40 -2.66
C ILE A 286 -13.48 -6.97 -2.98
N LEU A 287 -13.26 -6.40 -4.16
CA LEU A 287 -11.98 -5.88 -4.62
C LEU A 287 -12.07 -4.36 -4.77
N LEU A 288 -11.16 -3.67 -4.11
CA LEU A 288 -11.07 -2.22 -4.14
C LEU A 288 -9.71 -1.79 -4.68
N CYS A 289 -9.69 -0.70 -5.45
CA CYS A 289 -8.46 -0.07 -5.93
C CYS A 289 -8.53 1.44 -5.70
N SER A 290 -7.53 2.01 -5.02
CA SER A 290 -7.49 3.45 -4.78
C SER A 290 -7.14 4.23 -6.05
N ASN A 291 -7.48 5.53 -6.06
CA ASN A 291 -6.82 6.46 -6.96
C ASN A 291 -5.32 6.55 -6.65
N SER A 292 -4.54 7.06 -7.61
CA SER A 292 -3.11 7.32 -7.43
C SER A 292 -2.88 8.41 -6.37
N ILE A 293 -1.97 8.15 -5.44
CA ILE A 293 -1.56 9.06 -4.36
C ILE A 293 -0.10 9.43 -4.56
N PHE A 294 0.19 10.73 -4.70
CA PHE A 294 1.55 11.19 -4.94
C PHE A 294 2.41 11.13 -3.67
N LEU A 295 3.62 10.56 -3.81
CA LEU A 295 4.58 10.47 -2.71
C LEU A 295 5.16 11.84 -2.36
N PHE A 296 5.46 12.66 -3.35
CA PHE A 296 6.16 13.92 -3.18
C PHE A 296 5.30 15.10 -3.58
N ASN A 297 5.55 16.24 -2.94
CA ASN A 297 4.97 17.50 -3.35
C ASN A 297 5.54 17.92 -4.73
N LEU A 298 4.66 18.17 -5.70
CA LEU A 298 5.04 18.51 -7.07
C LEU A 298 5.32 20.01 -7.25
N ASP A 299 4.93 20.86 -6.30
CA ASP A 299 5.00 22.31 -6.44
C ASP A 299 6.43 22.87 -6.43
N LEU A 300 7.39 22.12 -5.92
CA LEU A 300 8.80 22.54 -5.83
C LEU A 300 9.74 21.43 -6.31
N PRO A 301 10.11 21.40 -7.60
CA PRO A 301 10.95 20.33 -8.15
C PRO A 301 12.32 20.19 -7.45
N GLU A 302 12.89 21.29 -6.94
CA GLU A 302 14.18 21.31 -6.27
C GLU A 302 14.11 20.82 -4.81
N HIS A 303 12.90 20.80 -4.21
CA HIS A 303 12.68 20.42 -2.82
C HIS A 303 11.58 19.34 -2.70
N ARG A 304 11.73 18.24 -3.43
CA ARG A 304 10.80 17.12 -3.33
C ARG A 304 10.76 16.59 -1.90
N SER A 305 9.77 16.98 -1.12
CA SER A 305 9.49 16.42 0.20
C SER A 305 8.31 15.45 0.13
N LEU A 306 8.38 14.36 0.90
CA LEU A 306 7.27 13.44 1.05
C LEU A 306 6.05 14.18 1.59
N THR A 307 4.90 13.96 0.95
CA THR A 307 3.63 14.52 1.43
C THR A 307 3.25 13.88 2.76
N ASN A 308 2.71 14.67 3.68
CA ASN A 308 2.25 14.11 4.95
C ASN A 308 1.05 13.19 4.75
N GLU A 309 0.24 13.45 3.74
CA GLU A 309 -0.88 12.60 3.34
C GLU A 309 -0.39 11.20 2.95
N ALA A 310 0.60 11.09 2.05
CA ALA A 310 1.18 9.82 1.66
C ALA A 310 1.76 9.05 2.85
N ILE A 311 2.48 9.73 3.74
CA ILE A 311 3.06 9.11 4.94
C ILE A 311 1.96 8.51 5.82
N ILE A 312 0.90 9.27 6.10
CA ILE A 312 -0.17 8.83 7.00
C ILE A 312 -1.01 7.73 6.36
N ILE A 313 -1.32 7.83 5.07
CA ILE A 313 -2.05 6.78 4.35
C ILE A 313 -1.24 5.48 4.35
N LEU A 314 0.04 5.52 3.96
CA LEU A 314 0.92 4.33 3.99
C LEU A 314 0.99 3.73 5.39
N TRP A 315 1.16 4.57 6.40
CA TRP A 315 1.19 4.11 7.78
C TRP A 315 -0.12 3.44 8.21
N MET A 316 -1.29 4.02 7.92
CA MET A 316 -2.58 3.40 8.24
C MET A 316 -2.77 2.07 7.51
N VAL A 317 -2.41 2.02 6.24
CA VAL A 317 -2.55 0.82 5.40
C VAL A 317 -1.63 -0.30 5.90
N LEU A 318 -0.39 0.01 6.27
CA LEU A 318 0.55 -0.96 6.83
C LEU A 318 0.13 -1.46 8.22
N HIS A 319 -0.63 -0.66 8.96
CA HIS A 319 -1.22 -1.02 10.26
C HIS A 319 -2.72 -1.34 10.14
N TYR A 320 -3.17 -1.88 9.00
CA TYR A 320 -4.58 -2.10 8.70
C TYR A 320 -5.31 -2.99 9.72
N GLU A 321 -4.63 -3.95 10.33
CA GLU A 321 -5.20 -4.80 11.39
C GLU A 321 -5.79 -3.97 12.55
N ILE A 322 -5.23 -2.79 12.80
CA ILE A 322 -5.65 -1.88 13.88
C ILE A 322 -6.61 -0.82 13.35
N PHE A 323 -6.30 -0.21 12.21
CA PHE A 323 -6.92 1.02 11.73
C PHE A 323 -7.99 0.84 10.67
N CYS A 324 -8.01 -0.30 9.99
CA CYS A 324 -9.06 -0.57 9.02
C CYS A 324 -10.35 -0.96 9.75
N SER A 325 -11.43 -0.27 9.46
CA SER A 325 -12.77 -0.56 9.99
C SER A 325 -13.48 -1.66 9.19
N GLY A 326 -12.98 -1.90 7.96
CA GLY A 326 -13.71 -2.70 7.00
C GLY A 326 -15.01 -2.02 6.58
N PHE A 327 -15.97 -2.81 6.15
CA PHE A 327 -17.30 -2.31 5.79
C PHE A 327 -18.22 -2.34 7.01
N GLU A 328 -18.27 -1.27 7.81
CA GLU A 328 -19.28 -1.15 8.86
C GLU A 328 -20.53 -0.43 8.34
N LYS A 329 -21.64 -1.06 8.62
CA LYS A 329 -23.07 -0.68 8.65
C LYS A 329 -23.66 0.35 7.66
N ALA A 330 -23.05 1.46 7.31
CA ALA A 330 -23.69 2.51 6.52
C ALA A 330 -23.60 2.29 5.00
N SER A 331 -22.50 1.73 4.50
CA SER A 331 -22.26 1.41 3.08
C SER A 331 -22.68 0.00 2.71
N ASN A 332 -23.09 -0.79 3.68
CA ASN A 332 -23.28 -2.24 3.55
C ASN A 332 -24.32 -2.62 2.49
N ASP A 333 -25.38 -1.85 2.31
CA ASP A 333 -26.48 -2.23 1.40
C ASP A 333 -26.10 -2.13 -0.09
N VAL A 334 -25.20 -1.19 -0.43
CA VAL A 334 -24.68 -1.04 -1.80
C VAL A 334 -23.49 -1.98 -2.01
N LEU A 335 -22.55 -2.02 -1.08
CA LEU A 335 -21.29 -2.78 -1.22
C LEU A 335 -21.49 -4.29 -1.06
N VAL A 336 -22.45 -4.75 -0.27
CA VAL A 336 -22.81 -6.19 -0.18
C VAL A 336 -23.25 -6.76 -1.53
N LYS A 337 -23.79 -5.91 -2.42
CA LYS A 337 -24.12 -6.28 -3.80
C LYS A 337 -22.94 -6.20 -4.76
N CYS A 338 -21.84 -5.58 -4.34
CA CYS A 338 -20.68 -5.25 -5.17
C CYS A 338 -19.60 -6.32 -5.10
N LYS A 339 -19.88 -7.52 -5.56
CA LYS A 339 -18.88 -8.60 -5.60
C LYS A 339 -17.89 -8.40 -6.73
N SER A 340 -16.61 -8.79 -6.47
CA SER A 340 -15.57 -8.78 -7.49
C SER A 340 -15.79 -9.81 -8.60
N ASN A 341 -16.64 -10.78 -8.40
CA ASN A 341 -16.86 -11.96 -9.26
C ASN A 341 -15.69 -12.95 -9.31
N PHE A 342 -14.61 -12.75 -8.58
CA PHE A 342 -13.46 -13.65 -8.64
C PHE A 342 -13.87 -15.10 -8.31
N LYS A 343 -14.61 -15.30 -7.20
CA LYS A 343 -15.06 -16.63 -6.78
C LYS A 343 -15.84 -17.36 -7.88
N SER A 344 -16.70 -16.64 -8.60
CA SER A 344 -17.48 -17.20 -9.70
C SER A 344 -16.63 -17.52 -10.93
N LEU A 345 -15.65 -16.66 -11.24
CA LEU A 345 -14.75 -16.86 -12.39
C LEU A 345 -13.81 -18.06 -12.21
N VAL A 346 -13.45 -18.40 -10.98
CA VAL A 346 -12.55 -19.51 -10.67
C VAL A 346 -13.26 -20.69 -10.02
N GLU A 347 -14.59 -20.82 -10.16
CA GLU A 347 -15.41 -21.85 -9.50
C GLU A 347 -14.82 -23.26 -9.62
N SER A 348 -14.33 -23.66 -10.81
CA SER A 348 -13.72 -24.96 -11.07
C SER A 348 -12.41 -25.22 -10.30
N LYS A 349 -11.77 -24.19 -9.76
CA LYS A 349 -10.53 -24.21 -8.98
C LYS A 349 -10.69 -23.62 -7.57
N TRP A 350 -11.92 -23.28 -7.19
CA TRP A 350 -12.19 -22.61 -5.92
C TRP A 350 -11.67 -23.41 -4.72
N ASP A 351 -11.72 -24.72 -4.74
CA ASP A 351 -11.20 -25.58 -3.67
C ASP A 351 -9.69 -25.35 -3.42
N ILE A 352 -8.90 -25.14 -4.49
CA ILE A 352 -7.48 -24.82 -4.36
C ILE A 352 -7.31 -23.46 -3.71
N TYR A 353 -8.04 -22.44 -4.17
CA TYR A 353 -7.98 -21.10 -3.62
C TYR A 353 -8.44 -21.00 -2.17
N SER A 354 -9.40 -21.82 -1.77
CA SER A 354 -9.96 -21.79 -0.41
C SER A 354 -9.17 -22.63 0.60
N ASN A 355 -8.42 -23.66 0.16
CA ASN A 355 -7.86 -24.64 1.09
C ASN A 355 -6.38 -25.02 0.87
N SER A 356 -5.79 -24.69 -0.30
CA SER A 356 -4.51 -25.28 -0.68
C SER A 356 -3.42 -24.24 -1.02
N LEU A 357 -3.68 -22.96 -0.83
CA LEU A 357 -2.67 -21.92 -1.06
C LEU A 357 -1.53 -22.03 -0.06
N LYS A 358 -0.32 -21.65 -0.52
CA LYS A 358 0.91 -21.75 0.27
C LYS A 358 1.57 -20.39 0.39
N ILE A 359 2.25 -20.15 1.51
CA ILE A 359 3.20 -19.08 1.70
C ILE A 359 4.53 -19.67 2.13
N CYS A 360 5.61 -19.27 1.46
CA CYS A 360 6.99 -19.61 1.80
C CYS A 360 7.67 -18.44 2.51
N VAL A 361 7.03 -17.86 3.53
CA VAL A 361 7.60 -16.76 4.31
C VAL A 361 8.04 -17.30 5.67
N PRO A 362 9.27 -17.01 6.12
CA PRO A 362 9.69 -17.34 7.47
C PRO A 362 8.84 -16.56 8.49
N GLU A 363 8.57 -17.16 9.64
CA GLU A 363 7.97 -16.43 10.74
C GLU A 363 8.88 -15.26 11.13
N PHE A 364 8.30 -14.06 11.27
CA PHE A 364 9.05 -12.93 11.80
C PHE A 364 9.49 -13.26 13.24
N PRO A 365 10.75 -13.04 13.59
CA PRO A 365 11.21 -13.35 14.94
C PRO A 365 10.38 -12.56 15.97
N PRO A 366 10.06 -13.16 17.14
CA PRO A 366 9.32 -12.47 18.18
C PRO A 366 10.10 -11.22 18.59
N VAL A 367 9.44 -10.08 18.54
CA VAL A 367 10.08 -8.80 18.91
C VAL A 367 10.36 -8.79 20.40
N LYS A 368 11.61 -8.51 20.78
CA LYS A 368 11.90 -8.04 22.13
C LYS A 368 11.10 -6.76 22.36
N ARG A 369 10.07 -6.84 23.21
CA ARG A 369 9.34 -5.64 23.66
C ARG A 369 10.32 -4.78 24.44
N TRP A 370 10.74 -3.66 23.84
CA TRP A 370 11.47 -2.64 24.56
C TRP A 370 10.48 -1.94 25.50
N SER A 371 10.77 -1.88 26.78
CA SER A 371 10.01 -1.05 27.70
C SER A 371 10.27 0.43 27.38
N ILE A 372 9.30 1.30 27.64
CA ILE A 372 9.44 2.76 27.46
C ILE A 372 10.68 3.27 28.23
N ASN A 373 11.00 2.70 29.40
CA ASN A 373 12.19 3.03 30.18
C ASN A 373 13.50 2.72 29.47
N GLU A 374 13.60 1.65 28.69
CA GLU A 374 14.81 1.33 27.91
C GLU A 374 15.00 2.29 26.74
N LEU A 375 13.92 2.81 26.13
CA LEU A 375 13.99 3.82 25.08
C LEU A 375 14.40 5.20 25.64
N LEU A 376 13.92 5.58 26.81
CA LEU A 376 14.29 6.81 27.49
C LEU A 376 15.79 6.82 27.93
N HIS A 377 16.29 5.68 28.43
CA HIS A 377 17.70 5.57 28.80
C HIS A 377 18.65 5.65 27.59
N ARG A 378 18.28 5.14 26.43
CA ARG A 378 19.09 5.28 25.20
C ARG A 378 19.07 6.70 24.64
N GLY A 379 17.95 7.42 24.77
CA GLY A 379 17.85 8.83 24.36
C GLY A 379 18.78 9.76 25.17
N HIS A 380 19.03 9.44 26.44
CA HIS A 380 19.95 10.20 27.29
C HIS A 380 21.44 9.91 27.02
N GLN A 381 21.78 8.73 26.50
CA GLN A 381 23.19 8.41 26.17
C GLN A 381 23.67 8.99 24.84
N LEU A 382 22.76 9.40 23.95
CA LEU A 382 23.12 10.00 22.65
C LEU A 382 23.36 11.53 22.72
N ASN A 383 23.06 12.18 23.87
CA ASN A 383 23.27 13.61 24.07
C ASN A 383 24.54 13.96 24.88
N LEU A 384 25.48 13.01 25.03
CA LEU A 384 26.69 13.20 25.80
C LEU A 384 27.98 12.89 25.00
N HIS A 385 27.95 13.04 23.67
CA HIS A 385 29.20 13.07 22.86
C HIS A 385 29.10 14.10 21.74
#